data_0ee8f73103d8e5b7d873f1a65aa1fb34
#
_entry.id   0ee8f73103d8e5b7d873f1a65aa1fb34
#
_cell.length_a   1.000
_cell.length_b   1.000
_cell.length_c   1.000
_cell.angle_alpha   90.00
_cell.angle_beta   90.00
_cell.angle_gamma   90.00
#
_symmetry.space_group_name_H-M   'P 1'
#
loop_
_entity.id
_entity.type
_entity.pdbx_description
1 polymer ?
#
loop_
_entity_poly.entity_id
_entity_poly.type
_entity_poly.pdbx_seq_one_letter_code
_entity_poly.pdbx_strand_id
1 'polypeptide(L)'
;SEMCIRDSGKAAAGLGMNKFAKDAPVHILVVEESMNITSFLGAKIKDKYFPLIDIGIATAHITLAAESEGLGSCILGWFDEKEIKKLTGIPANKRLLLDITIGYPAKDKRKKSRKSKDKVVSYNHY
;
A
#
# COMPACT_ATOMS: atom_id res chain seq x y z
N SER A 1 20.66 4.97 1.19
CA SER A 1 21.24 6.31 1.33
C SER A 1 20.12 7.35 1.26
N GLU A 2 20.27 8.49 1.92
CA GLU A 2 19.25 9.57 1.99
C GLU A 2 18.80 10.07 0.61
N MET A 3 19.69 10.02 -0.37
CA MET A 3 19.39 10.41 -1.74
C MET A 3 18.36 9.47 -2.39
N CYS A 4 18.43 8.18 -2.12
CA CYS A 4 17.50 7.19 -2.65
C CYS A 4 16.08 7.36 -2.06
N ILE A 5 15.96 7.68 -0.77
CA ILE A 5 14.68 7.93 -0.10
C ILE A 5 14.00 9.18 -0.68
N ARG A 6 14.76 10.26 -0.89
CA ARG A 6 14.22 11.51 -1.46
C ARG A 6 13.72 11.33 -2.89
N ASP A 7 14.44 10.57 -3.72
CA ASP A 7 14.05 10.34 -5.11
C ASP A 7 12.88 9.34 -5.21
N SER A 8 12.85 8.33 -4.35
CA SER A 8 11.68 7.45 -4.21
C SER A 8 10.43 8.24 -3.78
N GLY A 9 10.57 9.19 -2.86
CA GLY A 9 9.48 10.06 -2.45
C GLY A 9 8.95 10.94 -3.59
N LYS A 10 9.81 11.42 -4.49
CA LYS A 10 9.39 12.15 -5.70
C LYS A 10 8.63 11.25 -6.66
N ALA A 11 9.10 10.02 -6.88
CA ALA A 11 8.42 9.03 -7.72
C ALA A 11 7.07 8.58 -7.09
N ALA A 12 7.01 8.44 -5.76
CA ALA A 12 5.78 8.17 -5.02
C ALA A 12 4.77 9.32 -5.10
N ALA A 13 5.23 10.57 -5.24
CA ALA A 13 4.35 11.72 -5.46
C ALA A 13 3.56 11.62 -6.78
N GLY A 14 4.03 10.78 -7.73
CA GLY A 14 3.39 10.57 -9.03
C GLY A 14 3.23 11.89 -9.79
N LEU A 15 2.18 12.02 -10.58
CA LEU A 15 1.85 13.23 -11.33
C LEU A 15 1.38 14.40 -10.43
N GLY A 16 1.91 14.50 -9.22
CA GLY A 16 1.60 15.56 -8.26
C GLY A 16 0.39 15.30 -7.36
N MET A 17 -0.24 14.13 -7.46
CA MET A 17 -1.40 13.75 -6.63
C MET A 17 -1.03 13.47 -5.17
N ASN A 18 0.16 12.93 -4.93
CA ASN A 18 0.66 12.55 -3.60
C ASN A 18 1.87 13.41 -3.19
N LYS A 19 1.78 14.72 -3.33
CA LYS A 19 2.91 15.66 -3.07
C LYS A 19 3.54 15.47 -1.69
N PHE A 20 2.75 15.09 -0.69
CA PHE A 20 3.21 14.83 0.67
C PHE A 20 4.12 13.60 0.79
N ALA A 21 4.05 12.66 -0.17
CA ALA A 21 4.85 11.44 -0.11
C ALA A 21 6.37 11.73 -0.13
N LYS A 22 6.78 12.82 -0.79
CA LYS A 22 8.20 13.25 -0.78
C LYS A 22 8.73 13.65 0.59
N ASP A 23 7.84 14.01 1.51
CA ASP A 23 8.19 14.47 2.86
C ASP A 23 8.10 13.32 3.88
N ALA A 24 7.64 12.14 3.47
CA ALA A 24 7.57 10.97 4.33
C ALA A 24 8.98 10.38 4.54
N PRO A 25 9.40 10.14 5.79
CA PRO A 25 10.73 9.61 6.08
C PRO A 25 10.89 8.13 5.75
N VAL A 26 9.79 7.38 5.67
CA VAL A 26 9.81 5.94 5.41
C VAL A 26 8.77 5.58 4.35
N HIS A 27 9.18 4.73 3.41
CA HIS A 27 8.36 4.11 2.39
C HIS A 27 8.46 2.59 2.49
N ILE A 28 7.35 1.91 2.71
CA ILE A 28 7.25 0.45 2.66
C ILE A 28 6.67 0.07 1.31
N LEU A 29 7.51 -0.51 0.47
CA LEU A 29 7.13 -0.93 -0.87
C LEU A 29 6.60 -2.36 -0.84
N VAL A 30 5.34 -2.54 -1.20
CA VAL A 30 4.67 -3.83 -1.18
C VAL A 30 4.75 -4.46 -2.57
N VAL A 31 5.65 -5.42 -2.70
CA VAL A 31 5.94 -6.12 -3.96
C VAL A 31 5.21 -7.45 -3.98
N GLU A 32 4.52 -7.71 -5.09
CA GLU A 32 3.86 -8.99 -5.31
C GLU A 32 4.89 -10.07 -5.67
N GLU A 33 4.91 -11.15 -4.88
CA GLU A 33 5.63 -12.37 -5.22
C GLU A 33 4.73 -13.32 -6.02
N SER A 34 5.35 -14.14 -6.88
CA SER A 34 4.64 -15.15 -7.66
C SER A 34 4.04 -16.23 -6.76
N MET A 35 2.81 -16.64 -7.03
CA MET A 35 2.20 -17.78 -6.38
C MET A 35 2.95 -19.08 -6.71
N ASN A 36 2.95 -20.04 -5.79
CA ASN A 36 3.37 -21.40 -6.10
C ASN A 36 2.37 -22.07 -7.07
N ILE A 37 2.81 -23.14 -7.75
CA ILE A 37 2.03 -23.82 -8.80
C ILE A 37 0.67 -24.31 -8.28
N THR A 38 0.61 -24.84 -7.06
CA THR A 38 -0.64 -25.36 -6.47
C THR A 38 -1.63 -24.24 -6.16
N SER A 39 -1.17 -23.12 -5.61
CA SER A 39 -2.01 -21.93 -5.35
C SER A 39 -2.49 -21.29 -6.67
N PHE A 40 -1.64 -21.27 -7.70
CA PHE A 40 -2.01 -20.75 -9.01
C PHE A 40 -3.11 -21.58 -9.67
N LEU A 41 -3.01 -22.90 -9.64
CA LEU A 41 -4.05 -23.79 -10.18
C LEU A 41 -5.37 -23.66 -9.41
N GLY A 42 -5.32 -23.63 -8.09
CA GLY A 42 -6.49 -23.43 -7.24
C GLY A 42 -7.16 -22.06 -7.46
N ALA A 43 -6.37 -21.00 -7.59
CA ALA A 43 -6.84 -19.65 -7.87
C ALA A 43 -7.56 -19.58 -9.23
N LYS A 44 -7.00 -20.23 -10.27
CA LYS A 44 -7.59 -20.27 -11.60
C LYS A 44 -8.93 -21.00 -11.65
N ILE A 45 -9.06 -22.12 -10.89
CA ILE A 45 -10.32 -22.88 -10.80
C ILE A 45 -11.41 -22.09 -10.06
N LYS A 46 -11.04 -21.32 -9.04
CA LYS A 46 -11.97 -20.56 -8.19
C LYS A 46 -12.17 -19.10 -8.61
N ASP A 47 -11.51 -18.67 -9.70
CA ASP A 47 -11.49 -17.27 -10.15
C ASP A 47 -11.13 -16.28 -9.02
N LYS A 48 -10.12 -16.63 -8.21
CA LYS A 48 -9.65 -15.84 -7.07
C LYS A 48 -8.17 -15.55 -7.18
N TYR A 49 -7.81 -14.30 -6.97
CA TYR A 49 -6.42 -13.85 -6.95
C TYR A 49 -5.98 -13.58 -5.51
N PHE A 50 -5.53 -14.63 -4.85
CA PHE A 50 -5.16 -14.61 -3.42
C PHE A 50 -4.09 -13.57 -3.05
N PRO A 51 -3.05 -13.30 -3.86
CA PRO A 51 -2.04 -12.31 -3.49
C PRO A 51 -2.58 -10.93 -3.13
N LEU A 52 -3.63 -10.47 -3.82
CA LEU A 52 -4.25 -9.18 -3.49
C LEU A 52 -4.96 -9.20 -2.14
N ILE A 53 -5.53 -10.34 -1.76
CA ILE A 53 -6.17 -10.52 -0.45
C ILE A 53 -5.12 -10.47 0.65
N ASP A 54 -4.04 -11.24 0.50
CA ASP A 54 -2.92 -11.31 1.46
C ASP A 54 -2.25 -9.94 1.63
N ILE A 55 -2.03 -9.22 0.52
CA ILE A 55 -1.47 -7.87 0.53
C ILE A 55 -2.40 -6.89 1.26
N GLY A 56 -3.71 -6.99 1.06
CA GLY A 56 -4.68 -6.17 1.79
C GLY A 56 -4.63 -6.42 3.30
N ILE A 57 -4.54 -7.68 3.71
CA ILE A 57 -4.42 -8.08 5.12
C ILE A 57 -3.09 -7.57 5.71
N ALA A 58 -1.96 -7.81 5.05
CA ALA A 58 -0.65 -7.35 5.49
C ALA A 58 -0.60 -5.82 5.61
N THR A 59 -1.15 -5.09 4.63
CA THR A 59 -1.24 -3.63 4.64
C THR A 59 -2.04 -3.11 5.83
N ALA A 60 -3.16 -3.75 6.15
CA ALA A 60 -3.96 -3.39 7.31
C ALA A 60 -3.16 -3.57 8.62
N HIS A 61 -2.43 -4.67 8.78
CA HIS A 61 -1.59 -4.91 9.95
C HIS A 61 -0.44 -3.88 10.05
N ILE A 62 0.23 -3.54 8.95
CA ILE A 62 1.30 -2.54 8.92
C ILE A 62 0.76 -1.17 9.39
N THR A 63 -0.39 -0.75 8.88
CA THR A 63 -0.96 0.55 9.24
C THR A 63 -1.47 0.61 10.68
N LEU A 64 -2.02 -0.50 11.20
CA LEU A 64 -2.40 -0.62 12.61
C LEU A 64 -1.19 -0.63 13.54
N ALA A 65 -0.12 -1.33 13.16
CA ALA A 65 1.13 -1.32 13.92
C ALA A 65 1.75 0.09 13.96
N ALA A 66 1.81 0.79 12.83
CA ALA A 66 2.27 2.18 12.79
C ALA A 66 1.45 3.07 13.73
N GLU A 67 0.13 2.94 13.72
CA GLU A 67 -0.76 3.69 14.61
C GLU A 67 -0.50 3.39 16.08
N SER A 68 -0.24 2.13 16.45
CA SER A 68 0.06 1.74 17.84
C SER A 68 1.37 2.34 18.35
N GLU A 69 2.31 2.65 17.45
CA GLU A 69 3.57 3.34 17.74
C GLU A 69 3.45 4.88 17.66
N GLY A 70 2.25 5.41 17.52
CA GLY A 70 2.02 6.86 17.40
C GLY A 70 2.42 7.45 16.05
N LEU A 71 2.63 6.61 15.03
CA LEU A 71 3.00 7.03 13.69
C LEU A 71 1.76 7.20 12.80
N GLY A 72 1.86 8.13 11.85
CA GLY A 72 0.91 8.25 10.77
C GLY A 72 1.31 7.40 9.58
N SER A 73 0.33 6.88 8.85
CA SER A 73 0.55 6.14 7.62
C SER A 73 -0.40 6.56 6.50
N CYS A 74 0.04 6.41 5.25
CA CYS A 74 -0.82 6.59 4.09
C CYS A 74 -0.51 5.52 3.04
N ILE A 75 -1.55 4.84 2.57
CA ILE A 75 -1.45 3.81 1.55
C ILE A 75 -1.62 4.48 0.18
N LEU A 76 -0.61 4.35 -0.67
CA LEU A 76 -0.58 4.89 -2.02
C LEU A 76 -0.70 3.74 -3.02
N GLY A 77 -1.69 3.82 -3.91
CA GLY A 77 -1.84 2.92 -5.06
C GLY A 77 -1.55 3.63 -6.40
N TRP A 78 -1.30 4.94 -6.39
CA TRP A 78 -1.01 5.74 -7.57
C TRP A 78 0.35 6.40 -7.43
N PHE A 79 1.34 5.91 -8.14
CA PHE A 79 2.74 6.37 -8.12
C PHE A 79 3.45 5.94 -9.41
N ASP A 80 4.66 6.43 -9.65
CA ASP A 80 5.50 5.98 -10.75
C ASP A 80 6.22 4.66 -10.40
N GLU A 81 5.53 3.54 -10.66
CA GLU A 81 6.04 2.20 -10.38
C GLU A 81 7.39 1.93 -11.06
N LYS A 82 7.52 2.34 -12.32
CA LYS A 82 8.73 2.09 -13.11
C LYS A 82 9.95 2.80 -12.53
N GLU A 83 9.79 4.07 -12.15
CA GLU A 83 10.88 4.85 -11.57
C GLU A 83 11.24 4.36 -10.17
N ILE A 84 10.25 4.02 -9.32
CA ILE A 84 10.52 3.44 -7.99
C ILE A 84 11.30 2.13 -8.13
N LYS A 85 10.88 1.22 -9.02
CA LYS A 85 11.58 -0.06 -9.24
C LYS A 85 13.02 0.15 -9.68
N LYS A 86 13.27 1.12 -10.56
CA LYS A 86 14.63 1.47 -11.00
C LYS A 86 15.48 1.99 -9.85
N LEU A 87 14.95 2.88 -9.03
CA LEU A 87 15.66 3.48 -7.88
C LEU A 87 15.97 2.46 -6.78
N THR A 88 15.08 1.49 -6.57
CA THR A 88 15.17 0.52 -5.47
C THR A 88 15.73 -0.84 -5.87
N GLY A 89 15.99 -1.06 -7.16
CA GLY A 89 16.50 -2.32 -7.68
C GLY A 89 15.45 -3.45 -7.73
N ILE A 90 14.17 -3.13 -7.64
CA ILE A 90 13.10 -4.13 -7.79
C ILE A 90 13.07 -4.60 -9.25
N PRO A 91 13.13 -5.93 -9.51
CA PRO A 91 13.12 -6.47 -10.87
C PRO A 91 11.91 -6.02 -11.68
N ALA A 92 12.11 -5.74 -12.96
CA ALA A 92 11.05 -5.22 -13.85
C ALA A 92 9.84 -6.14 -13.97
N ASN A 93 10.04 -7.46 -13.84
CA ASN A 93 8.99 -8.47 -13.89
C ASN A 93 8.17 -8.61 -12.59
N LYS A 94 8.58 -7.98 -11.49
CA LYS A 94 7.80 -7.91 -10.25
C LYS A 94 6.79 -6.75 -10.32
N ARG A 95 5.65 -6.90 -9.66
CA ARG A 95 4.66 -5.83 -9.55
C ARG A 95 4.79 -5.13 -8.21
N LEU A 96 4.94 -3.82 -8.24
CA LEU A 96 4.87 -2.98 -7.05
C LEU A 96 3.42 -2.49 -6.90
N LEU A 97 2.70 -3.04 -5.94
CA LEU A 97 1.25 -2.82 -5.82
C LEU A 97 0.90 -1.62 -4.95
N LEU A 98 1.62 -1.42 -3.87
CA LEU A 98 1.39 -0.33 -2.92
C LEU A 98 2.71 0.27 -2.45
N ASP A 99 2.67 1.55 -2.15
CA ASP A 99 3.66 2.25 -1.35
C ASP A 99 2.99 2.76 -0.07
N ILE A 100 3.45 2.34 1.10
CA ILE A 100 2.93 2.77 2.37
C ILE A 100 3.91 3.75 2.98
N THR A 101 3.54 5.03 2.99
CA THR A 101 4.35 6.05 3.65
C THR A 101 4.09 6.05 5.15
N ILE A 102 5.16 6.18 5.94
CA ILE A 102 5.09 6.22 7.40
C ILE A 102 5.92 7.41 7.91
N GLY A 103 5.40 8.09 8.93
CA GLY A 103 6.09 9.20 9.59
C GLY A 103 5.29 9.78 10.74
N TYR A 104 5.86 10.74 11.45
CA TYR A 104 5.13 11.44 12.49
C TYR A 104 4.06 12.35 11.86
N PRO A 105 2.81 12.31 12.36
CA PRO A 105 1.74 13.16 11.83
C PRO A 105 2.03 14.64 12.09
N ALA A 106 2.09 15.44 11.02
CA ALA A 106 2.33 16.88 11.12
C ALA A 106 1.10 17.67 11.56
N LYS A 107 -0.08 17.06 11.54
CA LYS A 107 -1.37 17.68 11.90
C LYS A 107 -2.26 16.66 12.59
N ASP A 108 -3.23 17.18 13.34
CA ASP A 108 -4.28 16.36 13.94
C ASP A 108 -5.03 15.52 12.92
N LYS A 109 -5.52 14.36 13.37
CA LYS A 109 -6.26 13.43 12.53
C LYS A 109 -7.51 14.11 11.94
N ARG A 110 -7.58 14.13 10.62
CA ARG A 110 -8.75 14.63 9.93
C ARG A 110 -9.97 13.77 10.29
N LYS A 111 -11.09 14.43 10.68
CA LYS A 111 -12.37 13.74 10.87
C LYS A 111 -12.76 13.00 9.59
N LYS A 112 -12.94 11.70 9.70
CA LYS A 112 -13.32 10.85 8.56
C LYS A 112 -14.83 10.63 8.55
N SER A 113 -15.45 10.83 7.39
CA SER A 113 -16.83 10.40 7.15
C SER A 113 -16.88 8.89 6.90
N ARG A 114 -17.83 8.23 7.52
CA ARG A 114 -18.11 6.79 7.34
C ARG A 114 -19.58 6.61 7.05
N LYS A 115 -19.89 5.64 6.20
CA LYS A 115 -21.28 5.17 6.05
C LYS A 115 -21.74 4.58 7.38
N SER A 116 -23.02 4.72 7.70
CA SER A 116 -23.62 4.07 8.86
C SER A 116 -23.58 2.54 8.71
N LYS A 117 -23.58 1.84 9.85
CA LYS A 117 -23.43 0.38 9.88
C LYS A 117 -24.50 -0.34 9.06
N ASP A 118 -25.74 0.11 9.15
CA ASP A 118 -26.91 -0.40 8.41
C ASP A 118 -26.76 -0.34 6.89
N LYS A 119 -25.90 0.56 6.38
CA LYS A 119 -25.60 0.70 4.94
C LYS A 119 -24.45 -0.18 4.44
N VAL A 120 -23.73 -0.84 5.32
CA VAL A 120 -22.53 -1.62 4.99
C VAL A 120 -22.55 -3.04 5.52
N VAL A 121 -23.50 -3.36 6.40
CA VAL A 121 -23.66 -4.69 7.00
C VAL A 121 -25.08 -5.18 6.77
N SER A 122 -25.21 -6.36 6.15
CA SER A 122 -26.45 -7.09 6.03
C SER A 122 -26.38 -8.37 6.88
N TYR A 123 -27.52 -8.79 7.46
CA TYR A 123 -27.60 -9.99 8.27
C TYR A 123 -28.51 -11.01 7.56
N ASN A 124 -28.01 -12.23 7.34
CA ASN A 124 -28.70 -13.39 6.76
C ASN A 124 -29.11 -13.27 5.29
N HIS A 125 -29.14 -12.08 4.72
CA HIS A 125 -29.44 -11.83 3.30
C HIS A 125 -28.76 -10.53 2.86
N TYR A 126 -28.56 -10.39 1.58
CA TYR A 126 -27.98 -9.18 0.96
C TYR A 126 -29.07 -8.21 0.58
#